data_9f40fe77f983a70c39029a983b1bcd98
#
_entry.id   9f40fe77f983a70c39029a983b1bcd98
#
_cell.length_a   1.000
_cell.length_b   1.000
_cell.length_c   1.000
_cell.angle_alpha   90.00
_cell.angle_beta   90.00
_cell.angle_gamma   90.00
#
_symmetry.space_group_name_H-M   'P 1'
#
loop_
_entity.id
_entity.type
_entity.pdbx_description
1 polymer ?
#
loop_
_entity_poly.entity_id
_entity_poly.type
_entity_poly.pdbx_seq_one_letter_code
_entity_poly.pdbx_strand_id
1 'polypeptide(L)'
;MPSATNVAEVEAIKGRLEGSVAALLTEYRGLDVKDLFELRASLRGSQTEYRVLKNTLTSLAVKEVGYQDLVPLLQGPTAVAFVHGDPVQAAKDLAEFARTHPSLVLKGGVLDGKVLNADELRRLATLESREVLLARLAGMFQASLQQTVTLLAAPLRQVATMTSALRDQRGDEPEESEQ
;
A
#
# COMPACT_ATOMS: atom_id res chain seq x y z
N MET A 1 -24.33 16.49 30.96
CA MET A 1 -24.79 15.26 30.28
C MET A 1 -24.38 15.35 28.83
N PRO A 2 -23.80 14.30 28.20
CA PRO A 2 -23.53 14.34 26.76
C PRO A 2 -24.85 14.50 26.01
N SER A 3 -24.91 15.42 25.03
CA SER A 3 -26.08 15.60 24.18
C SER A 3 -26.33 14.32 23.40
N ALA A 4 -27.59 13.91 23.24
CA ALA A 4 -27.98 12.75 22.44
C ALA A 4 -27.37 12.77 21.02
N THR A 5 -27.22 13.97 20.45
CA THR A 5 -26.57 14.18 19.15
C THR A 5 -25.08 13.78 19.17
N ASN A 6 -24.35 14.11 20.26
CA ASN A 6 -22.93 13.77 20.37
C ASN A 6 -22.71 12.25 20.53
N VAL A 7 -23.64 11.57 21.23
CA VAL A 7 -23.59 10.11 21.38
C VAL A 7 -23.82 9.43 20.03
N ALA A 8 -24.82 9.87 19.28
CA ALA A 8 -25.09 9.36 17.94
C ALA A 8 -23.91 9.61 16.97
N GLU A 9 -23.23 10.75 17.07
CA GLU A 9 -22.02 11.02 16.26
C GLU A 9 -20.86 10.11 16.65
N VAL A 10 -20.63 9.84 17.94
CA VAL A 10 -19.59 8.90 18.39
C VAL A 10 -19.88 7.49 17.87
N GLU A 11 -21.11 7.02 17.96
CA GLU A 11 -21.53 5.73 17.41
C GLU A 11 -21.32 5.66 15.88
N ALA A 12 -21.68 6.74 15.18
CA ALA A 12 -21.45 6.82 13.72
C ALA A 12 -19.97 6.81 13.34
N ILE A 13 -19.10 7.48 14.12
CA ILE A 13 -17.65 7.44 13.92
C ILE A 13 -17.11 6.03 14.20
N LYS A 14 -17.57 5.42 15.29
CA LYS A 14 -17.21 4.04 15.64
C LYS A 14 -17.57 3.04 14.55
N GLY A 15 -18.81 3.09 14.06
CA GLY A 15 -19.26 2.20 12.98
C GLY A 15 -18.44 2.38 11.68
N ARG A 16 -18.01 3.62 11.37
CA ARG A 16 -17.12 3.85 10.23
C ARG A 16 -15.70 3.33 10.47
N LEU A 17 -15.16 3.48 11.68
CA LEU A 17 -13.84 2.93 12.04
C LEU A 17 -13.84 1.40 11.97
N GLU A 18 -14.87 0.76 12.48
CA GLU A 18 -14.99 -0.71 12.45
C GLU A 18 -15.25 -1.25 11.04
N GLY A 19 -15.96 -0.50 10.20
CA GLY A 19 -16.26 -0.86 8.82
C GLY A 19 -15.15 -0.53 7.82
N SER A 20 -14.12 0.21 8.22
CA SER A 20 -13.00 0.59 7.35
C SER A 20 -11.78 -0.31 7.55
N VAL A 21 -11.07 -0.60 6.46
CA VAL A 21 -9.79 -1.33 6.49
C VAL A 21 -8.69 -0.45 7.09
N ALA A 22 -8.74 0.86 6.82
CA ALA A 22 -7.80 1.83 7.35
C ALA A 22 -8.49 3.17 7.65
N ALA A 23 -7.97 3.92 8.60
CA ALA A 23 -8.37 5.30 8.90
C ALA A 23 -7.13 6.18 8.92
N LEU A 24 -7.05 7.12 7.97
CA LEU A 24 -5.89 8.00 7.80
C LEU A 24 -6.22 9.40 8.32
N LEU A 25 -5.36 9.93 9.18
CA LEU A 25 -5.50 11.23 9.82
C LEU A 25 -4.69 12.29 9.06
N THR A 26 -5.36 13.38 8.70
CA THR A 26 -4.74 14.50 7.99
C THR A 26 -5.09 15.82 8.68
N GLU A 27 -4.22 16.81 8.54
CA GLU A 27 -4.51 18.19 8.87
C GLU A 27 -4.87 18.94 7.59
N TYR A 28 -6.00 19.64 7.61
CA TYR A 28 -6.53 20.38 6.45
C TYR A 28 -6.39 21.89 6.59
N ARG A 29 -5.59 22.36 7.50
CA ARG A 29 -5.44 23.78 7.80
C ARG A 29 -4.86 24.52 6.59
N GLY A 30 -5.63 25.49 6.05
CA GLY A 30 -5.21 26.29 4.89
C GLY A 30 -5.64 25.74 3.54
N LEU A 31 -6.43 24.67 3.49
CA LEU A 31 -7.09 24.20 2.27
C LEU A 31 -8.36 25.01 2.00
N ASP A 32 -8.57 25.39 0.76
CA ASP A 32 -9.81 26.00 0.29
C ASP A 32 -10.91 24.96 0.08
N VAL A 33 -12.15 25.42 -0.04
CA VAL A 33 -13.31 24.53 -0.29
C VAL A 33 -13.15 23.79 -1.63
N LYS A 34 -12.54 24.41 -2.62
CA LYS A 34 -12.24 23.79 -3.92
C LYS A 34 -11.25 22.62 -3.75
N ASP A 35 -10.17 22.85 -3.02
CA ASP A 35 -9.15 21.85 -2.76
C ASP A 35 -9.73 20.63 -2.02
N LEU A 36 -10.61 20.86 -1.03
CA LEU A 36 -11.31 19.79 -0.33
C LEU A 36 -12.26 19.00 -1.26
N PHE A 37 -12.86 19.68 -2.24
CA PHE A 37 -13.71 19.02 -3.20
C PHE A 37 -12.89 18.16 -4.18
N GLU A 38 -11.77 18.66 -4.67
CA GLU A 38 -10.82 17.92 -5.51
C GLU A 38 -10.24 16.72 -4.77
N LEU A 39 -9.85 16.89 -3.50
CA LEU A 39 -9.38 15.80 -2.66
C LEU A 39 -10.43 14.70 -2.51
N ARG A 40 -11.68 15.06 -2.24
CA ARG A 40 -12.77 14.08 -2.15
C ARG A 40 -13.04 13.39 -3.49
N ALA A 41 -12.87 14.08 -4.60
CA ALA A 41 -13.03 13.51 -5.94
C ALA A 41 -11.93 12.48 -6.24
N SER A 42 -10.66 12.78 -5.90
CA SER A 42 -9.55 11.85 -6.08
C SER A 42 -9.71 10.60 -5.21
N LEU A 43 -10.13 10.76 -3.95
CA LEU A 43 -10.31 9.67 -2.99
C LEU A 43 -11.52 8.74 -3.30
N ARG A 44 -12.44 9.15 -4.19
CA ARG A 44 -13.56 8.27 -4.61
C ARG A 44 -13.06 7.01 -5.33
N GLY A 45 -11.97 7.11 -6.09
CA GLY A 45 -11.38 5.99 -6.81
C GLY A 45 -10.92 4.86 -5.88
N SER A 46 -10.42 5.21 -4.70
CA SER A 46 -9.97 4.29 -3.66
C SER A 46 -11.05 3.93 -2.63
N GLN A 47 -12.33 4.22 -2.92
CA GLN A 47 -13.47 3.99 -2.02
C GLN A 47 -13.25 4.57 -0.61
N THR A 48 -12.70 5.78 -0.56
CA THR A 48 -12.33 6.45 0.68
C THR A 48 -13.30 7.58 0.99
N GLU A 49 -13.87 7.57 2.19
CA GLU A 49 -14.74 8.62 2.70
C GLU A 49 -13.93 9.64 3.49
N TYR A 50 -13.81 10.88 3.00
CA TYR A 50 -13.07 11.95 3.67
C TYR A 50 -13.99 12.87 4.46
N ARG A 51 -13.84 12.87 5.80
CA ARG A 51 -14.68 13.68 6.71
C ARG A 51 -13.85 14.51 7.68
N VAL A 52 -14.32 15.73 7.90
CA VAL A 52 -13.85 16.58 8.99
C VAL A 52 -14.66 16.25 10.24
N LEU A 53 -13.99 15.86 11.30
CA LEU A 53 -14.60 15.43 12.55
C LEU A 53 -14.12 16.27 13.72
N LYS A 54 -14.94 16.35 14.76
CA LYS A 54 -14.58 17.03 16.00
C LYS A 54 -13.64 16.14 16.83
N ASN A 55 -12.43 16.61 17.12
CA ASN A 55 -11.40 15.84 17.81
C ASN A 55 -11.87 15.21 19.13
N THR A 56 -12.70 15.94 19.90
CA THR A 56 -13.23 15.41 21.17
C THR A 56 -14.10 14.18 20.97
N LEU A 57 -14.97 14.16 19.95
CA LEU A 57 -15.83 13.02 19.65
C LEU A 57 -15.02 11.87 19.03
N THR A 58 -14.09 12.21 18.14
CA THR A 58 -13.17 11.23 17.55
C THR A 58 -12.32 10.55 18.62
N SER A 59 -11.81 11.31 19.61
CA SER A 59 -11.00 10.72 20.69
C SER A 59 -11.80 9.77 21.59
N LEU A 60 -13.10 10.02 21.79
CA LEU A 60 -13.98 9.11 22.50
C LEU A 60 -14.20 7.82 21.72
N ALA A 61 -14.56 7.93 20.43
CA ALA A 61 -14.77 6.78 19.55
C ALA A 61 -13.51 5.91 19.45
N VAL A 62 -12.34 6.53 19.25
CA VAL A 62 -11.04 5.85 19.12
C VAL A 62 -10.66 5.10 20.40
N LYS A 63 -10.96 5.67 21.59
CA LYS A 63 -10.73 5.00 22.89
C LYS A 63 -11.64 3.79 23.08
N GLU A 64 -12.90 3.88 22.66
CA GLU A 64 -13.86 2.76 22.75
C GLU A 64 -13.48 1.59 21.81
N VAL A 65 -12.94 1.90 20.63
CA VAL A 65 -12.50 0.88 19.65
C VAL A 65 -11.13 0.28 20.05
N GLY A 66 -10.39 0.92 20.99
CA GLY A 66 -9.11 0.38 21.47
C GLY A 66 -7.86 1.00 20.83
N TYR A 67 -8.00 2.02 19.98
CA TYR A 67 -6.88 2.70 19.30
C TYR A 67 -6.37 3.91 20.11
N GLN A 68 -6.01 3.72 21.36
CA GLN A 68 -5.62 4.79 22.28
C GLN A 68 -4.39 5.57 21.79
N ASP A 69 -3.50 4.94 21.06
CA ASP A 69 -2.28 5.54 20.50
C ASP A 69 -2.55 6.60 19.41
N LEU A 70 -3.79 6.67 18.90
CA LEU A 70 -4.20 7.75 17.97
C LEU A 70 -4.51 9.07 18.68
N VAL A 71 -4.82 9.04 19.97
CA VAL A 71 -5.27 10.24 20.71
C VAL A 71 -4.25 11.39 20.62
N PRO A 72 -2.93 11.16 20.78
CA PRO A 72 -1.94 12.23 20.63
C PRO A 72 -1.88 12.84 19.22
N LEU A 73 -2.31 12.11 18.18
CA LEU A 73 -2.34 12.59 16.80
C LEU A 73 -3.57 13.48 16.50
N LEU A 74 -4.60 13.45 17.34
CA LEU A 74 -5.84 14.22 17.22
C LEU A 74 -5.69 15.66 17.74
N GLN A 75 -4.56 16.32 17.49
CA GLN A 75 -4.32 17.71 17.86
C GLN A 75 -4.52 18.64 16.66
N GLY A 76 -5.14 19.82 16.88
CA GLY A 76 -5.40 20.79 15.81
C GLY A 76 -6.54 20.38 14.86
N PRO A 77 -6.71 21.06 13.71
CA PRO A 77 -7.77 20.77 12.75
C PRO A 77 -7.49 19.42 12.06
N THR A 78 -8.29 18.40 12.39
CA THR A 78 -8.07 17.03 11.92
C THR A 78 -9.24 16.56 11.06
N ALA A 79 -8.93 15.98 9.92
CA ALA A 79 -9.87 15.24 9.10
C ALA A 79 -9.44 13.77 9.05
N VAL A 80 -10.43 12.89 8.89
CA VAL A 80 -10.24 11.45 8.82
C VAL A 80 -10.68 10.96 7.46
N ALA A 81 -9.81 10.21 6.80
CA ALA A 81 -10.12 9.45 5.60
C ALA A 81 -10.37 7.99 5.99
N PHE A 82 -11.63 7.54 5.92
CA PHE A 82 -12.03 6.17 6.16
C PHE A 82 -11.90 5.39 4.86
N VAL A 83 -11.02 4.41 4.82
CA VAL A 83 -10.71 3.64 3.64
C VAL A 83 -11.44 2.29 3.69
N HIS A 84 -12.30 2.05 2.72
CA HIS A 84 -13.02 0.77 2.57
C HIS A 84 -12.40 -0.12 1.50
N GLY A 85 -11.62 0.48 0.57
CA GLY A 85 -10.93 -0.21 -0.51
C GLY A 85 -9.45 -0.48 -0.21
N ASP A 86 -8.57 -0.14 -1.17
CA ASP A 86 -7.13 -0.34 -1.03
C ASP A 86 -6.48 0.80 -0.22
N PRO A 87 -5.92 0.51 0.99
CA PRO A 87 -5.28 1.51 1.82
C PRO A 87 -4.00 2.09 1.20
N VAL A 88 -3.30 1.32 0.36
CA VAL A 88 -2.10 1.78 -0.34
C VAL A 88 -2.47 2.84 -1.38
N GLN A 89 -3.53 2.61 -2.15
CA GLN A 89 -4.00 3.58 -3.13
C GLN A 89 -4.49 4.87 -2.46
N ALA A 90 -5.26 4.76 -1.38
CA ALA A 90 -5.70 5.92 -0.61
C ALA A 90 -4.53 6.73 -0.03
N ALA A 91 -3.50 6.06 0.48
CA ALA A 91 -2.29 6.71 0.97
C ALA A 91 -1.51 7.41 -0.15
N LYS A 92 -1.46 6.83 -1.36
CA LYS A 92 -0.86 7.46 -2.55
C LYS A 92 -1.61 8.71 -2.96
N ASP A 93 -2.92 8.63 -3.10
CA ASP A 93 -3.77 9.74 -3.49
C ASP A 93 -3.61 10.91 -2.50
N LEU A 94 -3.57 10.63 -1.20
CA LEU A 94 -3.31 11.62 -0.16
C LEU A 94 -1.89 12.20 -0.23
N ALA A 95 -0.87 11.38 -0.47
CA ALA A 95 0.52 11.83 -0.56
C ALA A 95 0.77 12.65 -1.83
N GLU A 96 0.15 12.30 -2.95
CA GLU A 96 0.23 13.05 -4.21
C GLU A 96 -0.47 14.39 -4.06
N PHE A 97 -1.64 14.42 -3.44
CA PHE A 97 -2.35 15.66 -3.15
C PHE A 97 -1.56 16.56 -2.20
N ALA A 98 -0.90 15.99 -1.17
CA ALA A 98 -0.05 16.74 -0.25
C ALA A 98 1.20 17.33 -0.93
N ARG A 99 1.67 16.77 -2.05
CA ARG A 99 2.76 17.36 -2.85
C ARG A 99 2.33 18.60 -3.61
N THR A 100 1.10 18.62 -4.12
CA THR A 100 0.51 19.77 -4.83
C THR A 100 -0.01 20.84 -3.87
N HIS A 101 -0.48 20.41 -2.69
CA HIS A 101 -1.05 21.27 -1.66
C HIS A 101 -0.30 21.11 -0.33
N PRO A 102 0.75 21.92 -0.08
CA PRO A 102 1.57 21.82 1.15
C PRO A 102 0.78 22.05 2.45
N SER A 103 -0.42 22.60 2.33
CA SER A 103 -1.36 22.81 3.45
C SER A 103 -1.94 21.50 3.99
N LEU A 104 -1.93 20.41 3.20
CA LEU A 104 -2.36 19.09 3.67
C LEU A 104 -1.19 18.38 4.35
N VAL A 105 -1.29 18.14 5.64
CA VAL A 105 -0.27 17.43 6.41
C VAL A 105 -0.81 16.06 6.82
N LEU A 106 -0.06 15.01 6.47
CA LEU A 106 -0.35 13.65 6.91
C LEU A 106 0.16 13.47 8.35
N LYS A 107 -0.72 13.14 9.30
CA LYS A 107 -0.38 12.95 10.72
C LYS A 107 -0.09 11.50 11.08
N GLY A 108 -0.76 10.59 10.43
CA GLY A 108 -0.69 9.16 10.71
C GLY A 108 -2.02 8.47 10.42
N GLY A 109 -2.23 7.33 11.01
CA GLY A 109 -3.47 6.58 10.82
C GLY A 109 -3.50 5.24 11.53
N VAL A 110 -4.52 4.45 11.22
CA VAL A 110 -4.63 3.04 11.62
C VAL A 110 -4.77 2.21 10.35
N LEU A 111 -4.07 1.09 10.29
CA LEU A 111 -4.17 0.08 9.25
C LEU A 111 -4.24 -1.30 9.92
N ASP A 112 -5.30 -2.05 9.66
CA ASP A 112 -5.50 -3.40 10.23
C ASP A 112 -5.24 -3.47 11.76
N GLY A 113 -5.68 -2.45 12.49
CA GLY A 113 -5.51 -2.38 13.94
C GLY A 113 -4.16 -1.86 14.44
N LYS A 114 -3.21 -1.57 13.55
CA LYS A 114 -1.91 -0.97 13.89
C LYS A 114 -1.92 0.53 13.67
N VAL A 115 -1.45 1.27 14.66
CA VAL A 115 -1.27 2.73 14.53
C VAL A 115 0.00 3.00 13.73
N LEU A 116 -0.12 3.82 12.72
CA LEU A 116 0.97 4.27 11.85
C LEU A 116 1.28 5.73 12.11
N ASN A 117 2.56 6.04 12.20
CA ASN A 117 3.07 7.40 12.25
C ASN A 117 3.10 8.05 10.85
N ALA A 118 3.34 9.36 10.78
CA ALA A 118 3.40 10.10 9.52
C ALA A 118 4.45 9.53 8.54
N ASP A 119 5.61 9.10 9.04
CA ASP A 119 6.67 8.54 8.21
C ASP A 119 6.32 7.14 7.68
N GLU A 120 5.65 6.33 8.49
CA GLU A 120 5.15 5.02 8.07
C GLU A 120 4.03 5.14 7.02
N LEU A 121 3.16 6.15 7.18
CA LEU A 121 2.12 6.47 6.20
C LEU A 121 2.73 6.92 4.86
N ARG A 122 3.80 7.72 4.89
CA ARG A 122 4.55 8.10 3.69
C ARG A 122 5.21 6.88 3.02
N ARG A 123 5.76 5.95 3.81
CA ARG A 123 6.30 4.68 3.28
C ARG A 123 5.20 3.83 2.66
N LEU A 124 4.02 3.76 3.28
CA LEU A 124 2.86 3.08 2.71
C LEU A 124 2.51 3.63 1.32
N ALA A 125 2.55 4.95 1.15
CA ALA A 125 2.31 5.61 -0.13
C ALA A 125 3.38 5.32 -1.21
N THR A 126 4.57 4.83 -0.84
CA THR A 126 5.61 4.42 -1.81
C THR A 126 5.49 2.96 -2.24
N LEU A 127 4.67 2.15 -1.58
CA LEU A 127 4.46 0.75 -1.94
C LEU A 127 3.71 0.62 -3.28
N GLU A 128 3.96 -0.45 -3.99
CA GLU A 128 3.17 -0.82 -5.17
C GLU A 128 1.76 -1.25 -4.74
N SER A 129 0.79 -1.29 -5.67
CA SER A 129 -0.57 -1.76 -5.34
C SER A 129 -0.54 -3.21 -4.84
N ARG A 130 -1.54 -3.59 -4.06
CA ARG A 130 -1.66 -4.96 -3.51
C ARG A 130 -1.56 -6.03 -4.59
N GLU A 131 -2.18 -5.81 -5.75
CA GLU A 131 -2.15 -6.74 -6.88
C GLU A 131 -0.74 -6.90 -7.45
N VAL A 132 0.00 -5.81 -7.60
CA VAL A 132 1.39 -5.83 -8.09
C VAL A 132 2.31 -6.52 -7.09
N LEU A 133 2.13 -6.27 -5.78
CA LEU A 133 2.90 -6.96 -4.73
C LEU A 133 2.63 -8.46 -4.72
N LEU A 134 1.37 -8.88 -4.88
CA LEU A 134 1.02 -10.31 -4.98
C LEU A 134 1.58 -10.95 -6.25
N ALA A 135 1.50 -10.26 -7.39
CA ALA A 135 2.09 -10.73 -8.65
C ALA A 135 3.62 -10.88 -8.54
N ARG A 136 4.29 -9.92 -7.89
CA ARG A 136 5.73 -9.98 -7.64
C ARG A 136 6.11 -11.14 -6.71
N LEU A 137 5.31 -11.38 -5.68
CA LEU A 137 5.51 -12.49 -4.76
C LEU A 137 5.33 -13.84 -5.47
N ALA A 138 4.29 -13.99 -6.29
CA ALA A 138 4.08 -15.17 -7.12
C ALA A 138 5.23 -15.37 -8.13
N GLY A 139 5.72 -14.30 -8.75
CA GLY A 139 6.88 -14.33 -9.65
C GLY A 139 8.17 -14.78 -8.95
N MET A 140 8.41 -14.34 -7.71
CA MET A 140 9.56 -14.80 -6.93
C MET A 140 9.50 -16.30 -6.62
N PHE A 141 8.34 -16.83 -6.27
CA PHE A 141 8.16 -18.28 -6.08
C PHE A 141 8.40 -19.05 -7.38
N GLN A 142 7.84 -18.56 -8.48
CA GLN A 142 8.04 -19.20 -9.80
C GLN A 142 9.52 -19.16 -10.21
N ALA A 143 10.22 -18.04 -10.02
CA ALA A 143 11.64 -17.92 -10.31
C ALA A 143 12.50 -18.88 -9.48
N SER A 144 12.20 -19.07 -8.20
CA SER A 144 12.88 -20.03 -7.34
C SER A 144 12.72 -21.47 -7.84
N LEU A 145 11.51 -21.86 -8.22
CA LEU A 145 11.25 -23.19 -8.79
C LEU A 145 11.98 -23.37 -10.14
N GLN A 146 11.94 -22.36 -11.01
CA GLN A 146 12.62 -22.35 -12.30
C GLN A 146 14.14 -22.50 -12.14
N GLN A 147 14.72 -21.82 -11.17
CA GLN A 147 16.14 -21.90 -10.86
C GLN A 147 16.55 -23.31 -10.45
N THR A 148 15.76 -23.97 -9.62
CA THR A 148 15.99 -25.36 -9.21
C THR A 148 15.96 -26.31 -10.41
N VAL A 149 14.96 -26.19 -11.28
CA VAL A 149 14.86 -26.98 -12.51
C VAL A 149 16.05 -26.72 -13.44
N THR A 150 16.46 -25.44 -13.58
CA THR A 150 17.60 -25.07 -14.43
C THR A 150 18.91 -25.66 -13.91
N LEU A 151 19.14 -25.65 -12.59
CA LEU A 151 20.32 -26.25 -11.97
C LEU A 151 20.35 -27.77 -12.17
N LEU A 152 19.22 -28.47 -12.07
CA LEU A 152 19.12 -29.90 -12.33
C LEU A 152 19.31 -30.25 -13.80
N ALA A 153 18.86 -29.37 -14.70
CA ALA A 153 19.02 -29.54 -16.15
C ALA A 153 20.40 -29.14 -16.70
N ALA A 154 21.17 -28.35 -15.93
CA ALA A 154 22.46 -27.82 -16.36
C ALA A 154 23.47 -28.90 -16.78
N PRO A 155 23.69 -29.98 -16.01
CA PRO A 155 24.67 -31.02 -16.40
C PRO A 155 24.27 -31.71 -17.69
N LEU A 156 22.98 -32.00 -17.93
CA LEU A 156 22.50 -32.64 -19.16
C LEU A 156 22.74 -31.71 -20.36
N ARG A 157 22.50 -30.42 -20.22
CA ARG A 157 22.78 -29.44 -21.29
C ARG A 157 24.27 -29.32 -21.58
N GLN A 158 25.12 -29.35 -20.55
CA GLN A 158 26.59 -29.29 -20.72
C GLN A 158 27.08 -30.52 -21.50
N VAL A 159 26.60 -31.73 -21.16
CA VAL A 159 26.97 -32.95 -21.91
C VAL A 159 26.51 -32.85 -23.37
N ALA A 160 25.28 -32.39 -23.62
CA ALA A 160 24.77 -32.21 -24.98
C ALA A 160 25.58 -31.18 -25.78
N THR A 161 25.97 -30.06 -25.19
CA THR A 161 26.81 -29.06 -25.88
C THR A 161 28.25 -29.55 -26.11
N MET A 162 28.82 -30.31 -25.18
CA MET A 162 30.16 -30.93 -25.39
C MET A 162 30.14 -31.95 -26.48
N THR A 163 29.10 -32.79 -26.55
CA THR A 163 28.97 -33.81 -27.63
C THR A 163 28.73 -33.15 -28.99
N SER A 164 27.95 -32.08 -29.08
CA SER A 164 27.79 -31.33 -30.33
C SER A 164 29.11 -30.68 -30.80
N ALA A 165 29.83 -30.06 -29.87
CA ALA A 165 31.13 -29.46 -30.19
C ALA A 165 32.17 -30.46 -30.65
N LEU A 166 32.20 -31.66 -30.04
CA LEU A 166 33.07 -32.75 -30.49
C LEU A 166 32.68 -33.29 -31.86
N ARG A 167 31.38 -33.35 -32.16
CA ARG A 167 30.89 -33.74 -33.48
C ARG A 167 31.32 -32.72 -34.55
N ASP A 168 31.19 -31.45 -34.27
CA ASP A 168 31.54 -30.36 -35.19
C ASP A 168 33.05 -30.36 -35.45
N GLN A 169 33.89 -30.59 -34.43
CA GLN A 169 35.34 -30.72 -34.59
C GLN A 169 35.73 -31.95 -35.44
N ARG A 170 35.05 -33.08 -35.32
CA ARG A 170 35.30 -34.24 -36.14
C ARG A 170 34.76 -34.15 -37.57
N GLY A 171 33.70 -33.32 -37.77
CA GLY A 171 33.16 -33.05 -39.09
C GLY A 171 34.03 -32.10 -39.92
N ASP A 172 34.89 -31.33 -39.29
CA ASP A 172 35.86 -30.43 -39.93
C ASP A 172 37.25 -31.05 -40.18
N GLU A 173 37.49 -32.30 -39.72
CA GLU A 173 38.70 -33.02 -40.13
C GLU A 173 38.49 -33.49 -41.58
N PRO A 174 39.27 -32.97 -42.57
CA PRO A 174 39.23 -33.45 -43.92
C PRO A 174 39.69 -34.93 -43.94
N GLU A 175 38.94 -35.79 -44.62
CA GLU A 175 39.39 -37.16 -44.96
C GLU A 175 40.73 -37.06 -45.70
N GLU A 176 41.84 -37.02 -44.94
CA GLU A 176 43.16 -37.24 -45.52
C GLU A 176 43.35 -38.73 -45.78
N SER A 177 42.95 -39.09 -47.01
CA SER A 177 43.72 -39.98 -47.92
C SER A 177 44.23 -41.28 -47.34
N GLU A 178 43.50 -42.33 -47.58
CA GLU A 178 44.10 -43.58 -48.02
C GLU A 178 44.52 -43.44 -49.51
N GLN A 179 45.79 -43.32 -49.73
CA GLN A 179 46.48 -43.77 -50.96
C GLN A 179 47.64 -44.62 -50.56
#